data_046c208d1b3ff225b38d07d0152f70cb
#
_entry.id   046c208d1b3ff225b38d07d0152f70cb
#
_cell.length_a   1.000
_cell.length_b   1.000
_cell.length_c   1.000
_cell.angle_alpha   90.00
_cell.angle_beta   90.00
_cell.angle_gamma   90.00
#
_symmetry.space_group_name_H-M   'P 1'
#
loop_
_entity.id
_entity.type
_entity.pdbx_description
1 polymer ?
#
loop_
_entity_poly.entity_id
_entity_poly.type
_entity_poly.pdbx_seq_one_letter_code
_entity_poly.pdbx_strand_id
1 'polypeptide(L)'
;MNFYITTPIYYTNDIPHIGHAYTSIACDIIARYNKLLGNNVFFLTGTDEHGQKVEKAAINSNLKPKEFVDKLSVNFINLIPFLGCEIDDFIRTTEERHIKASQELWKQLEKNNQIYLSNYEGWYSVRDEAFYLENELKKIDGKFVTDNGSPVEWVKEESYFFKLSEWQDKLINYYEKNPESILPKTRYNEVLSFIKGGLKDLSISRTTFNLSLIHI
;
A
#
# COMPACT_ATOMS: atom_id res chain seq x y z
N MET A 1 13.86 -19.98 16.25
CA MET A 1 13.94 -18.58 15.76
C MET A 1 12.52 -18.08 15.54
N ASN A 2 12.23 -16.79 15.69
CA ASN A 2 10.95 -16.21 15.27
C ASN A 2 11.01 -15.90 13.77
N PHE A 3 9.97 -16.29 13.04
CA PHE A 3 9.83 -16.06 11.61
C PHE A 3 8.47 -15.41 11.34
N TYR A 4 8.48 -14.22 10.74
CA TYR A 4 7.29 -13.46 10.37
C TYR A 4 7.18 -13.39 8.85
N ILE A 5 6.02 -13.70 8.32
CA ILE A 5 5.72 -13.63 6.89
C ILE A 5 4.37 -12.95 6.66
N THR A 6 4.30 -12.12 5.65
CA THR A 6 3.05 -11.49 5.23
C THR A 6 2.86 -11.59 3.72
N THR A 7 1.61 -11.64 3.26
CA THR A 7 1.27 -11.24 1.90
C THR A 7 1.21 -9.70 1.82
N PRO A 8 1.23 -9.08 0.62
CA PRO A 8 0.62 -7.76 0.47
C PRO A 8 -0.86 -7.85 0.88
N ILE A 9 -1.38 -6.78 1.49
CA ILE A 9 -2.82 -6.68 1.77
C ILE A 9 -3.59 -6.51 0.45
N TYR A 10 -4.71 -7.22 0.32
CA TYR A 10 -5.47 -7.29 -0.93
C TYR A 10 -6.46 -6.15 -1.06
N TYR A 11 -6.45 -5.49 -2.21
CA TYR A 11 -7.32 -4.35 -2.49
C TYR A 11 -8.77 -4.82 -2.72
N THR A 12 -9.72 -4.26 -1.96
CA THR A 12 -11.13 -4.70 -1.93
C THR A 12 -12.00 -3.95 -2.93
N ASN A 13 -11.58 -3.83 -4.18
CA ASN A 13 -12.38 -3.23 -5.24
C ASN A 13 -13.15 -4.26 -6.08
N ASP A 14 -12.78 -5.54 -5.99
CA ASP A 14 -13.42 -6.67 -6.68
C ASP A 14 -13.21 -7.97 -5.90
N ILE A 15 -13.78 -9.08 -6.39
CA ILE A 15 -13.59 -10.42 -5.84
C ILE A 15 -12.17 -10.94 -6.02
N PRO A 16 -11.70 -11.91 -5.18
CA PRO A 16 -10.39 -12.53 -5.35
C PRO A 16 -10.19 -13.18 -6.72
N HIS A 17 -8.97 -13.12 -7.23
CA HIS A 17 -8.55 -13.77 -8.46
C HIS A 17 -7.28 -14.63 -8.26
N ILE A 18 -6.83 -15.30 -9.31
CA ILE A 18 -5.68 -16.24 -9.26
C ILE A 18 -4.38 -15.61 -8.72
N GLY A 19 -4.17 -14.31 -8.90
CA GLY A 19 -3.01 -13.60 -8.35
C GLY A 19 -3.00 -13.60 -6.84
N HIS A 20 -4.16 -13.38 -6.19
CA HIS A 20 -4.32 -13.46 -4.74
C HIS A 20 -4.05 -14.89 -4.22
N ALA A 21 -4.60 -15.90 -4.92
CA ALA A 21 -4.37 -17.29 -4.60
C ALA A 21 -2.88 -17.67 -4.68
N TYR A 22 -2.19 -17.25 -5.74
CA TYR A 22 -0.76 -17.49 -5.92
C TYR A 22 0.06 -16.95 -4.74
N THR A 23 -0.17 -15.70 -4.36
CA THR A 23 0.57 -15.06 -3.26
C THR A 23 0.28 -15.73 -1.91
N SER A 24 -1.00 -16.07 -1.63
CA SER A 24 -1.38 -16.75 -0.39
C SER A 24 -0.73 -18.13 -0.28
N ILE A 25 -0.77 -18.93 -1.35
CA ILE A 25 -0.17 -20.27 -1.38
C ILE A 25 1.36 -20.19 -1.22
N ALA A 26 2.02 -19.23 -1.90
CA ALA A 26 3.46 -19.06 -1.78
C ALA A 26 3.90 -18.75 -0.35
N CYS A 27 3.18 -17.83 0.32
CA CYS A 27 3.46 -17.49 1.70
C CYS A 27 3.14 -18.66 2.66
N ASP A 28 2.05 -19.41 2.44
CA ASP A 28 1.70 -20.56 3.24
C ASP A 28 2.77 -21.68 3.15
N ILE A 29 3.29 -21.96 1.95
CA ILE A 29 4.36 -22.93 1.75
C ILE A 29 5.61 -22.51 2.54
N ILE A 30 6.00 -21.24 2.48
CA ILE A 30 7.16 -20.72 3.21
C ILE A 30 6.91 -20.78 4.73
N ALA A 31 5.69 -20.44 5.19
CA ALA A 31 5.30 -20.54 6.60
C ALA A 31 5.40 -21.99 7.11
N ARG A 32 4.81 -22.95 6.39
CA ARG A 32 4.86 -24.39 6.70
C ARG A 32 6.29 -24.92 6.70
N TYR A 33 7.10 -24.55 5.73
CA TYR A 33 8.51 -24.93 5.68
C TYR A 33 9.26 -24.45 6.93
N ASN A 34 9.06 -23.22 7.35
CA ASN A 34 9.69 -22.68 8.55
C ASN A 34 9.17 -23.35 9.84
N LYS A 35 7.88 -23.70 9.90
CA LYS A 35 7.32 -24.52 11.01
C LYS A 35 8.03 -25.89 11.09
N LEU A 36 8.26 -26.55 9.96
CA LEU A 36 9.00 -27.82 9.90
C LEU A 36 10.46 -27.70 10.35
N LEU A 37 11.09 -26.54 10.15
CA LEU A 37 12.43 -26.25 10.67
C LEU A 37 12.44 -25.94 12.17
N GLY A 38 11.30 -25.99 12.86
CA GLY A 38 11.18 -25.71 14.29
C GLY A 38 11.15 -24.21 14.63
N ASN A 39 10.91 -23.34 13.65
CA ASN A 39 10.74 -21.92 13.91
C ASN A 39 9.36 -21.61 14.49
N ASN A 40 9.28 -20.58 15.34
CA ASN A 40 8.01 -19.99 15.76
C ASN A 40 7.55 -19.02 14.63
N VAL A 41 6.51 -19.41 13.89
CA VAL A 41 6.06 -18.71 12.68
C VAL A 41 4.79 -17.91 12.99
N PHE A 42 4.72 -16.68 12.47
CA PHE A 42 3.52 -15.88 12.42
C PHE A 42 3.26 -15.45 10.97
N PHE A 43 2.14 -15.91 10.40
CA PHE A 43 1.73 -15.59 9.04
C PHE A 43 0.52 -14.67 9.06
N LEU A 44 0.70 -13.45 8.55
CA LEU A 44 -0.32 -12.42 8.44
C LEU A 44 -0.73 -12.21 6.98
N THR A 45 -2.02 -12.09 6.73
CA THR A 45 -2.59 -11.55 5.49
C THR A 45 -3.70 -10.55 5.82
N GLY A 46 -4.33 -9.94 4.82
CA GLY A 46 -5.39 -8.98 5.08
C GLY A 46 -5.90 -8.26 3.84
N THR A 47 -6.72 -7.25 4.08
CA THR A 47 -7.35 -6.42 3.04
C THR A 47 -7.01 -4.95 3.19
N ASP A 48 -6.74 -4.29 2.04
CA ASP A 48 -6.67 -2.84 1.91
C ASP A 48 -8.04 -2.30 1.50
N GLU A 49 -8.66 -1.55 2.39
CA GLU A 49 -10.08 -1.19 2.32
C GLU A 49 -10.32 0.31 2.14
N HIS A 50 -9.29 1.07 1.82
CA HIS A 50 -9.35 2.52 1.64
C HIS A 50 -9.10 2.94 0.19
N GLY A 51 -9.41 4.20 -0.13
CA GLY A 51 -9.08 4.83 -1.40
C GLY A 51 -10.26 5.06 -2.33
N GLN A 52 -10.05 5.90 -3.33
CA GLN A 52 -11.10 6.34 -4.27
C GLN A 52 -11.69 5.22 -5.12
N LYS A 53 -10.91 4.17 -5.44
CA LYS A 53 -11.42 3.03 -6.22
C LYS A 53 -12.47 2.26 -5.44
N VAL A 54 -12.23 2.04 -4.15
CA VAL A 54 -13.18 1.39 -3.25
C VAL A 54 -14.45 2.23 -3.11
N GLU A 55 -14.32 3.55 -2.92
CA GLU A 55 -15.45 4.47 -2.85
C GLU A 55 -16.29 4.44 -4.13
N LYS A 56 -15.64 4.53 -5.31
CA LYS A 56 -16.33 4.45 -6.61
C LYS A 56 -17.03 3.09 -6.81
N ALA A 57 -16.38 1.99 -6.43
CA ALA A 57 -16.97 0.66 -6.53
C ALA A 57 -18.20 0.51 -5.60
N ALA A 58 -18.13 1.07 -4.40
CA ALA A 58 -19.25 1.10 -3.46
C ALA A 58 -20.43 1.89 -4.02
N ILE A 59 -20.20 3.10 -4.56
CA ILE A 59 -21.23 3.93 -5.20
C ILE A 59 -21.89 3.18 -6.36
N ASN A 60 -21.10 2.55 -7.24
CA ASN A 60 -21.62 1.76 -8.37
C ASN A 60 -22.45 0.56 -7.92
N SER A 61 -22.21 0.06 -6.73
CA SER A 61 -22.95 -1.04 -6.11
C SER A 61 -24.15 -0.55 -5.27
N ASN A 62 -24.42 0.75 -5.21
CA ASN A 62 -25.43 1.40 -4.37
C ASN A 62 -25.27 1.05 -2.86
N LEU A 63 -24.03 0.97 -2.39
CA LEU A 63 -23.68 0.69 -1.01
C LEU A 63 -22.84 1.83 -0.42
N LYS A 64 -22.87 1.94 0.91
CA LYS A 64 -21.88 2.76 1.62
C LYS A 64 -20.51 2.09 1.55
N PRO A 65 -19.39 2.86 1.49
CA PRO A 65 -18.05 2.28 1.40
C PRO A 65 -17.77 1.21 2.45
N LYS A 66 -18.13 1.45 3.73
CA LYS A 66 -17.91 0.46 4.80
C LYS A 66 -18.70 -0.83 4.59
N GLU A 67 -19.99 -0.73 4.18
CA GLU A 67 -20.82 -1.90 3.89
C GLU A 67 -20.28 -2.70 2.69
N PHE A 68 -19.74 -2.00 1.70
CA PHE A 68 -19.16 -2.62 0.51
C PHE A 68 -17.91 -3.43 0.89
N VAL A 69 -16.96 -2.85 1.63
CA VAL A 69 -15.74 -3.56 2.03
C VAL A 69 -16.02 -4.67 3.03
N ASP A 70 -17.04 -4.53 3.91
CA ASP A 70 -17.45 -5.59 4.82
C ASP A 70 -17.97 -6.83 4.06
N LYS A 71 -18.67 -6.63 2.95
CA LYS A 71 -19.14 -7.72 2.08
C LYS A 71 -18.00 -8.36 1.29
N LEU A 72 -17.10 -7.54 0.73
CA LEU A 72 -16.01 -8.05 -0.10
C LEU A 72 -14.93 -8.75 0.72
N SER A 73 -14.59 -8.24 1.90
CA SER A 73 -13.55 -8.83 2.74
C SER A 73 -13.84 -10.30 3.11
N VAL A 74 -15.14 -10.67 3.23
CA VAL A 74 -15.55 -12.05 3.47
C VAL A 74 -15.04 -13.01 2.38
N ASN A 75 -15.00 -12.57 1.11
CA ASN A 75 -14.48 -13.40 0.01
C ASN A 75 -12.98 -13.67 0.17
N PHE A 76 -12.22 -12.67 0.63
CA PHE A 76 -10.78 -12.82 0.89
C PHE A 76 -10.51 -13.69 2.12
N ILE A 77 -11.31 -13.55 3.18
CA ILE A 77 -11.24 -14.41 4.37
C ILE A 77 -11.51 -15.87 3.98
N ASN A 78 -12.57 -16.10 3.19
CA ASN A 78 -12.97 -17.45 2.76
C ASN A 78 -11.99 -18.06 1.74
N LEU A 79 -11.25 -17.24 1.00
CA LEU A 79 -10.22 -17.71 0.07
C LEU A 79 -9.15 -18.54 0.80
N ILE A 80 -8.75 -18.15 1.99
CA ILE A 80 -7.67 -18.78 2.75
C ILE A 80 -7.97 -20.26 3.03
N PRO A 81 -9.06 -20.64 3.72
CA PRO A 81 -9.38 -22.03 3.93
C PRO A 81 -9.75 -22.77 2.63
N PHE A 82 -10.34 -22.08 1.63
CA PHE A 82 -10.62 -22.68 0.32
C PHE A 82 -9.34 -23.16 -0.37
N LEU A 83 -8.24 -22.45 -0.22
CA LEU A 83 -6.92 -22.81 -0.74
C LEU A 83 -6.18 -23.82 0.16
N GLY A 84 -6.72 -24.19 1.31
CA GLY A 84 -6.04 -25.02 2.29
C GLY A 84 -4.87 -24.31 2.99
N CYS A 85 -4.82 -22.99 2.95
CA CYS A 85 -3.82 -22.16 3.63
C CYS A 85 -4.16 -21.98 5.10
N GLU A 86 -3.12 -21.83 5.94
CA GLU A 86 -3.25 -21.59 7.39
C GLU A 86 -2.55 -20.28 7.75
N ILE A 87 -3.33 -19.30 8.19
CA ILE A 87 -2.85 -18.01 8.66
C ILE A 87 -3.01 -17.90 10.17
N ASP A 88 -2.16 -17.10 10.81
CA ASP A 88 -2.27 -16.81 12.25
C ASP A 88 -3.17 -15.60 12.50
N ASP A 89 -3.26 -14.66 11.56
CA ASP A 89 -4.13 -13.49 11.66
C ASP A 89 -4.54 -12.94 10.28
N PHE A 90 -5.71 -12.30 10.25
CA PHE A 90 -6.22 -11.56 9.09
C PHE A 90 -6.50 -10.11 9.51
N ILE A 91 -5.77 -9.15 8.94
CA ILE A 91 -5.91 -7.74 9.26
C ILE A 91 -6.77 -7.02 8.21
N ARG A 92 -7.71 -6.20 8.66
CA ARG A 92 -8.44 -5.28 7.81
C ARG A 92 -8.03 -3.85 8.14
N THR A 93 -7.75 -3.03 7.14
CA THR A 93 -7.32 -1.64 7.39
C THR A 93 -8.44 -0.78 8.02
N THR A 94 -9.70 -1.24 7.97
CA THR A 94 -10.84 -0.62 8.65
C THR A 94 -11.06 -1.10 10.09
N GLU A 95 -10.27 -2.05 10.59
CA GLU A 95 -10.37 -2.49 11.99
C GLU A 95 -9.78 -1.45 12.95
N GLU A 96 -10.41 -1.32 14.11
CA GLU A 96 -9.99 -0.35 15.12
C GLU A 96 -8.54 -0.53 15.57
N ARG A 97 -8.06 -1.78 15.67
CA ARG A 97 -6.66 -2.08 16.03
C ARG A 97 -5.67 -1.53 14.99
N HIS A 98 -6.00 -1.62 13.69
CA HIS A 98 -5.19 -1.06 12.61
C HIS A 98 -5.23 0.47 12.62
N ILE A 99 -6.42 1.05 12.78
CA ILE A 99 -6.61 2.50 12.88
C ILE A 99 -5.79 3.08 14.03
N LYS A 100 -5.87 2.50 15.22
CA LYS A 100 -5.11 2.95 16.39
C LYS A 100 -3.59 2.85 16.15
N ALA A 101 -3.12 1.77 15.55
CA ALA A 101 -1.70 1.60 15.24
C ALA A 101 -1.20 2.66 14.25
N SER A 102 -1.98 2.93 13.20
CA SER A 102 -1.66 3.96 12.20
C SER A 102 -1.65 5.37 12.81
N GLN A 103 -2.63 5.67 13.65
CA GLN A 103 -2.69 6.96 14.35
C GLN A 103 -1.53 7.14 15.33
N GLU A 104 -1.12 6.09 16.02
CA GLU A 104 0.03 6.15 16.92
C GLU A 104 1.34 6.35 16.16
N LEU A 105 1.52 5.64 15.03
CA LEU A 105 2.67 5.87 14.14
C LEU A 105 2.70 7.33 13.65
N TRP A 106 1.56 7.87 13.22
CA TRP A 106 1.44 9.27 12.81
C TRP A 106 1.91 10.24 13.90
N LYS A 107 1.40 10.07 15.13
CA LYS A 107 1.79 10.92 16.28
C LYS A 107 3.30 10.85 16.55
N GLN A 108 3.90 9.67 16.43
CA GLN A 108 5.33 9.51 16.61
C GLN A 108 6.14 10.20 15.52
N LEU A 109 5.71 10.10 14.26
CA LEU A 109 6.35 10.78 13.13
C LEU A 109 6.23 12.31 13.28
N GLU A 110 5.07 12.82 13.68
CA GLU A 110 4.85 14.23 13.94
C GLU A 110 5.73 14.73 15.10
N LYS A 111 5.75 14.02 16.23
CA LYS A 111 6.61 14.32 17.37
C LYS A 111 8.09 14.37 16.99
N ASN A 112 8.52 13.52 16.06
CA ASN A 112 9.90 13.46 15.55
C ASN A 112 10.14 14.44 14.39
N ASN A 113 9.20 15.35 14.12
CA ASN A 113 9.28 16.33 13.03
C ASN A 113 9.53 15.70 11.65
N GLN A 114 8.98 14.51 11.42
CA GLN A 114 9.08 13.79 10.14
C GLN A 114 7.90 14.06 9.21
N ILE A 115 6.86 14.76 9.70
CA ILE A 115 5.67 15.15 8.94
C ILE A 115 5.53 16.67 9.02
N TYR A 116 5.13 17.29 7.92
CA TYR A 116 4.82 18.72 7.84
C TYR A 116 3.65 18.98 6.90
N LEU A 117 2.91 20.06 7.14
CA LEU A 117 1.80 20.50 6.29
C LEU A 117 2.33 21.37 5.15
N SER A 118 1.90 21.13 3.93
CA SER A 118 2.23 21.94 2.77
C SER A 118 1.12 21.84 1.72
N ASN A 119 1.18 22.71 0.71
CA ASN A 119 0.30 22.62 -0.44
C ASN A 119 0.92 21.69 -1.48
N TYR A 120 0.13 20.74 -1.92
CA TYR A 120 0.47 19.91 -3.07
C TYR A 120 -0.30 20.39 -4.29
N GLU A 121 0.39 20.56 -5.40
CA GLU A 121 -0.24 20.79 -6.70
C GLU A 121 0.49 19.98 -7.76
N GLY A 122 -0.29 19.30 -8.60
CA GLY A 122 0.26 18.43 -9.64
C GLY A 122 -0.79 17.66 -10.41
N TRP A 123 -0.35 16.96 -11.46
CA TRP A 123 -1.18 16.10 -12.26
C TRP A 123 -1.43 14.78 -11.53
N TYR A 124 -2.68 14.48 -11.20
CA TYR A 124 -3.09 13.27 -10.49
C TYR A 124 -3.85 12.31 -11.38
N SER A 125 -3.44 11.06 -11.44
CA SER A 125 -4.20 9.98 -12.06
C SER A 125 -5.01 9.21 -11.00
N VAL A 126 -6.33 9.29 -11.09
CA VAL A 126 -7.22 8.53 -10.19
C VAL A 126 -7.08 7.02 -10.42
N ARG A 127 -6.78 6.59 -11.65
CA ARG A 127 -6.60 5.18 -11.97
C ARG A 127 -5.34 4.60 -11.36
N ASP A 128 -4.24 5.36 -11.43
CA ASP A 128 -2.94 4.90 -10.96
C ASP A 128 -2.71 5.29 -9.49
N GLU A 129 -3.63 6.12 -8.92
CA GLU A 129 -3.56 6.67 -7.56
C GLU A 129 -2.22 7.35 -7.27
N ALA A 130 -1.67 8.03 -8.30
CA ALA A 130 -0.35 8.62 -8.29
C ALA A 130 -0.34 10.02 -8.91
N PHE A 131 0.61 10.82 -8.45
CA PHE A 131 0.93 12.11 -9.04
C PHE A 131 2.05 11.98 -10.06
N TYR A 132 1.99 12.79 -11.09
CA TYR A 132 2.93 12.82 -12.19
C TYR A 132 3.48 14.22 -12.39
N LEU A 133 4.75 14.30 -12.76
CA LEU A 133 5.33 15.53 -13.29
C LEU A 133 4.88 15.72 -14.74
N GLU A 134 4.81 16.95 -15.21
CA GLU A 134 4.36 17.23 -16.58
C GLU A 134 5.24 16.55 -17.65
N ASN A 135 6.54 16.37 -17.35
CA ASN A 135 7.48 15.68 -18.23
C ASN A 135 7.30 14.14 -18.26
N GLU A 136 6.52 13.59 -17.34
CA GLU A 136 6.16 12.16 -17.27
C GLU A 136 4.82 11.87 -17.99
N LEU A 137 4.19 12.89 -18.55
CA LEU A 137 2.88 12.81 -19.19
C LEU A 137 2.99 12.95 -20.71
N LYS A 138 2.09 12.28 -21.40
CA LYS A 138 1.87 12.44 -22.84
C LYS A 138 0.65 13.33 -23.08
N LYS A 139 0.67 14.05 -24.19
CA LYS A 139 -0.48 14.87 -24.62
C LYS A 139 -1.19 14.18 -25.78
N ILE A 140 -2.43 13.71 -25.55
CA ILE A 140 -3.28 13.06 -26.56
C ILE A 140 -4.56 13.90 -26.67
N ASP A 141 -4.89 14.33 -27.87
CA ASP A 141 -6.07 15.16 -28.18
C ASP A 141 -6.21 16.40 -27.26
N GLY A 142 -5.06 17.03 -26.95
CA GLY A 142 -5.00 18.22 -26.11
C GLY A 142 -5.10 17.97 -24.60
N LYS A 143 -5.27 16.72 -24.15
CA LYS A 143 -5.32 16.34 -22.74
C LYS A 143 -4.05 15.62 -22.31
N PHE A 144 -3.66 15.84 -21.06
CA PHE A 144 -2.56 15.08 -20.47
C PHE A 144 -3.04 13.70 -20.04
N VAL A 145 -2.21 12.69 -20.33
CA VAL A 145 -2.43 11.30 -19.95
C VAL A 145 -1.11 10.67 -19.50
N THR A 146 -1.18 9.64 -18.67
CA THR A 146 -0.01 8.84 -18.28
C THR A 146 0.48 7.98 -19.45
N ASP A 147 1.64 7.34 -19.30
CA ASP A 147 2.18 6.40 -20.29
C ASP A 147 1.21 5.26 -20.64
N ASN A 148 0.39 4.84 -19.67
CA ASN A 148 -0.65 3.83 -19.84
C ASN A 148 -1.97 4.37 -20.41
N GLY A 149 -2.01 5.65 -20.82
CA GLY A 149 -3.19 6.31 -21.36
C GLY A 149 -4.25 6.69 -20.31
N SER A 150 -3.91 6.67 -19.01
CA SER A 150 -4.84 7.09 -17.96
C SER A 150 -4.99 8.61 -17.96
N PRO A 151 -6.21 9.15 -17.88
CA PRO A 151 -6.43 10.58 -17.77
C PRO A 151 -5.87 11.11 -16.43
N VAL A 152 -5.36 12.34 -16.46
CA VAL A 152 -4.89 13.05 -15.28
C VAL A 152 -5.63 14.37 -15.12
N GLU A 153 -5.81 14.79 -13.88
CA GLU A 153 -6.44 16.05 -13.51
C GLU A 153 -5.45 16.88 -12.69
N TRP A 154 -5.47 18.21 -12.90
CA TRP A 154 -4.67 19.10 -12.06
C TRP A 154 -5.35 19.26 -10.71
N VAL A 155 -4.66 18.82 -9.65
CA VAL A 155 -5.15 18.89 -8.28
C VAL A 155 -4.29 19.88 -7.50
N LYS A 156 -4.94 20.70 -6.69
CA LYS A 156 -4.28 21.54 -5.70
C LYS A 156 -4.98 21.33 -4.37
N GLU A 157 -4.27 20.74 -3.43
CA GLU A 157 -4.81 20.48 -2.08
C GLU A 157 -3.75 20.70 -1.00
N GLU A 158 -4.19 21.06 0.19
CA GLU A 158 -3.36 21.03 1.37
C GLU A 158 -3.13 19.58 1.79
N SER A 159 -1.89 19.20 2.02
CA SER A 159 -1.52 17.83 2.32
C SER A 159 -0.39 17.76 3.34
N TYR A 160 -0.40 16.74 4.15
CA TYR A 160 0.75 16.38 4.97
C TYR A 160 1.79 15.64 4.16
N PHE A 161 3.05 16.01 4.36
CA PHE A 161 4.21 15.42 3.69
C PHE A 161 5.08 14.70 4.70
N PHE A 162 5.52 13.49 4.33
CA PHE A 162 6.58 12.77 5.02
C PHE A 162 7.93 13.16 4.43
N LYS A 163 8.89 13.51 5.27
CA LYS A 163 10.24 13.94 4.88
C LYS A 163 11.09 12.77 4.39
N LEU A 164 10.65 12.09 3.33
CA LEU A 164 11.33 10.93 2.78
C LEU A 164 12.73 11.28 2.25
N SER A 165 12.94 12.51 1.78
CA SER A 165 14.25 12.99 1.32
C SER A 165 15.35 12.90 2.39
N GLU A 166 15.00 13.11 3.68
CA GLU A 166 15.94 12.99 4.81
C GLU A 166 16.39 11.54 5.08
N TRP A 167 15.74 10.56 4.48
CA TRP A 167 16.03 9.14 4.66
C TRP A 167 16.93 8.55 3.59
N GLN A 168 17.22 9.27 2.52
CA GLN A 168 17.98 8.77 1.37
C GLN A 168 19.31 8.13 1.78
N ASP A 169 20.19 8.88 2.44
CA ASP A 169 21.51 8.39 2.81
C ASP A 169 21.43 7.26 3.85
N LYS A 170 20.46 7.33 4.76
CA LYS A 170 20.19 6.28 5.76
C LYS A 170 19.79 4.97 5.08
N LEU A 171 18.92 5.04 4.08
CA LEU A 171 18.45 3.88 3.31
C LEU A 171 19.57 3.29 2.44
N ILE A 172 20.34 4.13 1.74
CA ILE A 172 21.50 3.68 0.97
C ILE A 172 22.47 2.90 1.87
N ASN A 173 22.88 3.51 2.99
CA ASN A 173 23.78 2.87 3.95
C ASN A 173 23.21 1.57 4.53
N TYR A 174 21.91 1.52 4.81
CA TYR A 174 21.27 0.31 5.31
C TYR A 174 21.29 -0.83 4.29
N TYR A 175 20.88 -0.57 3.05
CA TYR A 175 20.84 -1.60 2.01
C TYR A 175 22.23 -2.04 1.55
N GLU A 176 23.19 -1.16 1.50
CA GLU A 176 24.59 -1.53 1.17
C GLU A 176 25.21 -2.43 2.26
N LYS A 177 24.83 -2.26 3.53
CA LYS A 177 25.24 -3.15 4.63
C LYS A 177 24.43 -4.45 4.72
N ASN A 178 23.22 -4.48 4.19
CA ASN A 178 22.29 -5.61 4.26
C ASN A 178 21.76 -5.97 2.86
N PRO A 179 22.64 -6.43 1.93
CA PRO A 179 22.25 -6.67 0.54
C PRO A 179 21.22 -7.80 0.37
N GLU A 180 21.08 -8.67 1.38
CA GLU A 180 20.09 -9.77 1.42
C GLU A 180 18.70 -9.32 1.90
N SER A 181 18.54 -8.06 2.33
CA SER A 181 17.26 -7.53 2.82
C SER A 181 16.19 -7.40 1.72
N ILE A 182 16.61 -7.38 0.46
CA ILE A 182 15.71 -7.38 -0.70
C ILE A 182 16.11 -8.50 -1.65
N LEU A 183 15.17 -9.39 -1.94
CA LEU A 183 15.35 -10.50 -2.88
C LEU A 183 14.28 -10.49 -3.98
N PRO A 184 14.57 -10.94 -5.18
CA PRO A 184 15.90 -11.32 -5.71
C PRO A 184 16.79 -10.11 -5.97
N LYS A 185 18.06 -10.34 -6.29
CA LYS A 185 19.06 -9.29 -6.52
C LYS A 185 18.64 -8.24 -7.57
N THR A 186 17.84 -8.62 -8.54
CA THR A 186 17.28 -7.69 -9.53
C THR A 186 16.41 -6.63 -8.87
N ARG A 187 15.59 -6.98 -7.88
CA ARG A 187 14.76 -6.05 -7.10
C ARG A 187 15.60 -5.18 -6.18
N TYR A 188 16.62 -5.76 -5.56
CA TYR A 188 17.59 -4.97 -4.78
C TYR A 188 18.23 -3.86 -5.64
N ASN A 189 18.71 -4.20 -6.84
CA ASN A 189 19.32 -3.23 -7.74
C ASN A 189 18.33 -2.14 -8.18
N GLU A 190 17.08 -2.49 -8.45
CA GLU A 190 16.00 -1.56 -8.81
C GLU A 190 15.74 -0.58 -7.67
N VAL A 191 15.53 -1.08 -6.45
CA VAL A 191 15.27 -0.25 -5.27
C VAL A 191 16.45 0.67 -4.96
N LEU A 192 17.67 0.14 -4.98
CA LEU A 192 18.86 0.94 -4.69
C LEU A 192 19.09 2.02 -5.76
N SER A 193 18.83 1.71 -7.03
CA SER A 193 18.91 2.68 -8.13
C SER A 193 17.88 3.80 -7.96
N PHE A 194 16.65 3.43 -7.59
CA PHE A 194 15.57 4.39 -7.30
C PHE A 194 15.96 5.36 -6.17
N ILE A 195 16.47 4.82 -5.06
CA ILE A 195 16.89 5.65 -3.91
C ILE A 195 18.06 6.58 -4.30
N LYS A 196 19.06 6.06 -5.01
CA LYS A 196 20.21 6.84 -5.49
C LYS A 196 19.84 7.91 -6.53
N GLY A 197 18.69 7.74 -7.20
CA GLY A 197 18.13 8.73 -8.11
C GLY A 197 17.61 10.01 -7.46
N GLY A 198 17.51 10.04 -6.14
CA GLY A 198 17.05 11.17 -5.34
C GLY A 198 15.63 11.00 -4.82
N LEU A 199 15.49 10.82 -3.51
CA LEU A 199 14.18 10.74 -2.87
C LEU A 199 13.60 12.14 -2.68
N LYS A 200 12.29 12.26 -2.89
CA LYS A 200 11.50 13.47 -2.63
C LYS A 200 10.53 13.23 -1.49
N ASP A 201 10.15 14.30 -0.80
CA ASP A 201 9.14 14.23 0.24
C ASP A 201 7.81 13.75 -0.34
N LEU A 202 7.14 12.88 0.41
CA LEU A 202 5.96 12.15 -0.05
C LEU A 202 4.70 12.74 0.59
N SER A 203 3.74 13.16 -0.23
CA SER A 203 2.39 13.50 0.24
C SER A 203 1.68 12.25 0.75
N ILE A 204 1.27 12.27 2.02
CA ILE A 204 0.73 11.12 2.76
C ILE A 204 -0.72 11.30 3.19
N SER A 205 -1.35 12.44 2.91
CA SER A 205 -2.76 12.68 3.19
C SER A 205 -3.52 13.12 1.95
N ARG A 206 -4.84 12.96 1.99
CA ARG A 206 -5.78 13.39 0.94
C ARG A 206 -6.99 14.02 1.58
N THR A 207 -7.53 15.05 0.94
CA THR A 207 -8.78 15.72 1.35
C THR A 207 -9.96 15.36 0.46
N THR A 208 -9.71 14.71 -0.68
CA THR A 208 -10.68 14.49 -1.76
C THR A 208 -11.64 13.31 -1.53
N PHE A 209 -11.43 12.49 -0.51
CA PHE A 209 -12.32 11.35 -0.20
C PHE A 209 -12.40 11.07 1.31
N ASN A 210 -13.54 10.50 1.74
CA ASN A 210 -13.88 10.34 3.14
C ASN A 210 -13.54 8.96 3.73
N LEU A 211 -13.08 8.01 2.92
CA LEU A 211 -12.66 6.69 3.37
C LEU A 211 -11.14 6.62 3.43
N SER A 212 -10.56 7.15 4.49
CA SER A 212 -9.12 7.07 4.73
C SER A 212 -8.81 6.93 6.22
N LEU A 213 -7.63 6.40 6.53
CA LEU A 213 -7.14 6.23 7.90
C LEU A 213 -7.05 7.55 8.68
N ILE A 214 -6.90 8.68 8.01
CA ILE A 214 -6.77 9.99 8.63
C ILE A 214 -8.12 10.57 9.04
N HIS A 215 -9.19 10.26 8.30
CA HIS A 215 -10.55 10.73 8.63
C HIS A 215 -11.25 9.88 9.70
N ILE A 216 -10.63 8.82 10.13
CA ILE A 216 -11.09 7.96 11.20
C ILE A 216 -10.38 8.31 12.50
#